data_0170d405df869734f968c7fbc8d0cfb0
#
_entry.id   0170d405df869734f968c7fbc8d0cfb0
#
_cell.length_a   1.000
_cell.length_b   1.000
_cell.length_c   1.000
_cell.angle_alpha   90.00
_cell.angle_beta   90.00
_cell.angle_gamma   90.00
#
_symmetry.space_group_name_H-M   'P 1'
#
loop_
_entity.id
_entity.type
_entity.pdbx_description
1 polymer ?
#
loop_
_entity_poly.entity_id
_entity_poly.type
_entity_poly.pdbx_seq_one_letter_code
_entity_poly.pdbx_strand_id
1 'polypeptide(L)'
;MDYAKESLRLHYEWKGKLEMTPRAAVDSKEALSLAYTPGVAQPCLEIQKDVSKSYELTRRWNTVAVVTDGSAVLGLGDIGPEAGMPVMEGKCVLFKAFGGVDAIPLCVRSQNVDDIVNTVALLAGSFGGVNLEDISAPRCFEIEEKLKARCDIPIFHDDQHGTAVITLAGLTNALKVVNKRPEEVRIVINGAGAAAVSITKLLLSAGFQDITLCDRRGAIYEGRADGMNWIKEEIARKTNRSKRSGMLADVLAGADVFIGVSAPGVVTTDMVRTMARDAILFACANPTPEIFPDDAKAGGAAVVATGRSDYPNQINNVLAFPGIFRGALDARASDINDAMKIAAAHALADLVGDDLSADYIIPAAFDPRVKDAVASAVAQAARDSGVARI
;
A
#
# COMPACT_ATOMS: atom_id res chain seq x y z
N MET A 1 -2.15 23.17 17.06
CA MET A 1 -3.03 22.18 17.74
C MET A 1 -2.18 20.99 18.12
N ASP A 2 -2.31 20.48 19.34
CA ASP A 2 -1.66 19.21 19.74
C ASP A 2 -2.54 18.04 19.25
N TYR A 3 -2.21 17.50 18.07
CA TYR A 3 -2.98 16.44 17.44
C TYR A 3 -3.00 15.15 18.26
N ALA A 4 -1.94 14.83 19.04
CA ALA A 4 -1.89 13.61 19.84
C ALA A 4 -2.90 13.68 20.99
N LYS A 5 -2.90 14.78 21.73
CA LYS A 5 -3.83 15.01 22.85
C LYS A 5 -5.29 15.08 22.37
N GLU A 6 -5.53 15.79 21.28
CA GLU A 6 -6.90 15.94 20.74
C GLU A 6 -7.43 14.64 20.14
N SER A 7 -6.59 13.87 19.44
CA SER A 7 -6.94 12.54 18.94
C SER A 7 -7.34 11.60 20.08
N LEU A 8 -6.57 11.56 21.18
CA LEU A 8 -6.91 10.74 22.33
C LEU A 8 -8.27 11.14 22.96
N ARG A 9 -8.52 12.45 23.09
CA ARG A 9 -9.81 12.96 23.59
C ARG A 9 -10.97 12.49 22.71
N LEU A 10 -10.83 12.63 21.39
CA LEU A 10 -11.86 12.23 20.41
C LEU A 10 -12.10 10.72 20.42
N HIS A 11 -11.06 9.88 20.59
CA HIS A 11 -11.24 8.43 20.66
C HIS A 11 -12.06 8.00 21.90
N TYR A 12 -11.90 8.68 23.05
CA TYR A 12 -12.76 8.47 24.20
C TYR A 12 -14.21 8.88 23.93
N GLU A 13 -14.41 9.97 23.19
CA GLU A 13 -15.74 10.48 22.83
C GLU A 13 -16.44 9.57 21.81
N TRP A 14 -15.74 9.18 20.73
CA TRP A 14 -16.29 8.33 19.67
C TRP A 14 -16.56 6.90 20.12
N LYS A 15 -15.77 6.36 21.05
CA LYS A 15 -15.83 4.95 21.49
C LYS A 15 -15.71 3.96 20.31
N GLY A 16 -14.87 4.28 19.36
CA GLY A 16 -14.70 3.62 18.06
C GLY A 16 -15.05 4.53 16.91
N LYS A 17 -14.41 4.31 15.75
CA LYS A 17 -14.60 5.14 14.55
C LYS A 17 -15.63 4.58 13.58
N LEU A 18 -16.15 3.38 13.84
CA LEU A 18 -17.02 2.64 12.95
C LEU A 18 -18.39 2.42 13.58
N GLU A 19 -19.40 2.49 12.76
CA GLU A 19 -20.78 2.15 13.07
C GLU A 19 -21.35 1.26 11.96
N MET A 20 -22.18 0.28 12.33
CA MET A 20 -22.90 -0.56 11.37
C MET A 20 -24.34 -0.07 11.24
N THR A 21 -24.69 0.39 10.04
CA THR A 21 -26.03 0.87 9.74
C THR A 21 -26.76 -0.17 8.88
N PRO A 22 -27.95 -0.67 9.31
CA PRO A 22 -28.75 -1.58 8.51
C PRO A 22 -29.29 -0.89 7.26
N ARG A 23 -29.33 -1.61 6.13
CA ARG A 23 -29.93 -1.16 4.86
C ARG A 23 -31.39 -1.58 4.74
N ALA A 24 -31.78 -2.66 5.42
CA ALA A 24 -33.14 -3.14 5.46
C ALA A 24 -33.88 -2.52 6.64
N ALA A 25 -35.07 -2.01 6.41
CA ALA A 25 -35.96 -1.60 7.49
C ALA A 25 -36.57 -2.81 8.18
N VAL A 26 -36.80 -2.72 9.49
CA VAL A 26 -37.49 -3.73 10.32
C VAL A 26 -38.51 -3.05 11.24
N ASP A 27 -39.30 -2.16 10.67
CA ASP A 27 -40.25 -1.29 11.35
C ASP A 27 -41.71 -1.84 11.36
N SER A 28 -41.90 -3.01 10.75
CA SER A 28 -43.20 -3.70 10.70
C SER A 28 -43.00 -5.22 10.74
N LYS A 29 -44.09 -5.94 11.05
CA LYS A 29 -44.10 -7.41 11.02
C LYS A 29 -43.81 -7.96 9.62
N GLU A 30 -44.31 -7.28 8.61
CA GLU A 30 -44.05 -7.64 7.20
C GLU A 30 -42.55 -7.42 6.86
N ALA A 31 -42.02 -6.25 7.15
CA ALA A 31 -40.59 -5.93 6.93
C ALA A 31 -39.67 -6.91 7.63
N LEU A 32 -39.97 -7.26 8.88
CA LEU A 32 -39.23 -8.29 9.63
C LEU A 32 -39.30 -9.65 8.92
N SER A 33 -40.47 -10.05 8.43
CA SER A 33 -40.66 -11.32 7.71
C SER A 33 -39.91 -11.40 6.39
N LEU A 34 -39.73 -10.26 5.70
CA LEU A 34 -38.93 -10.15 4.48
C LEU A 34 -37.42 -10.15 4.80
N ALA A 35 -37.02 -9.39 5.82
CA ALA A 35 -35.60 -9.22 6.14
C ALA A 35 -35.00 -10.44 6.87
N TYR A 36 -35.83 -11.21 7.58
CA TYR A 36 -35.42 -12.37 8.35
C TYR A 36 -36.35 -13.57 8.09
N THR A 37 -36.97 -14.15 9.12
CA THR A 37 -37.78 -15.35 8.98
C THR A 37 -39.23 -15.00 8.67
N PRO A 38 -39.88 -15.61 7.65
CA PRO A 38 -39.44 -16.75 6.80
C PRO A 38 -38.73 -16.37 5.48
N GLY A 39 -38.79 -15.10 5.05
CA GLY A 39 -38.38 -14.67 3.71
C GLY A 39 -36.93 -14.94 3.37
N VAL A 40 -36.02 -14.83 4.35
CA VAL A 40 -34.57 -15.02 4.18
C VAL A 40 -34.17 -16.43 3.69
N ALA A 41 -35.05 -17.41 3.78
CA ALA A 41 -34.78 -18.76 3.28
C ALA A 41 -34.55 -18.77 1.75
N GLN A 42 -35.23 -17.92 0.97
CA GLN A 42 -35.08 -17.91 -0.49
C GLN A 42 -33.69 -17.45 -0.94
N PRO A 43 -33.14 -16.31 -0.54
CA PRO A 43 -31.76 -15.96 -0.90
C PRO A 43 -30.74 -16.98 -0.39
N CYS A 44 -30.93 -17.64 0.75
CA CYS A 44 -30.07 -18.72 1.21
C CYS A 44 -30.06 -19.90 0.22
N LEU A 45 -31.24 -20.34 -0.26
CA LEU A 45 -31.36 -21.42 -1.25
C LEU A 45 -30.76 -21.04 -2.62
N GLU A 46 -30.87 -19.79 -3.02
CA GLU A 46 -30.24 -19.31 -4.24
C GLU A 46 -28.70 -19.36 -4.15
N ILE A 47 -28.12 -18.91 -3.03
CA ILE A 47 -26.68 -18.96 -2.79
C ILE A 47 -26.20 -20.42 -2.65
N GLN A 48 -27.01 -21.30 -2.04
CA GLN A 48 -26.67 -22.73 -1.94
C GLN A 48 -26.55 -23.38 -3.30
N LYS A 49 -27.40 -23.01 -4.27
CA LYS A 49 -27.35 -23.51 -5.65
C LYS A 49 -26.17 -22.93 -6.42
N ASP A 50 -25.87 -21.67 -6.20
CA ASP A 50 -24.80 -20.92 -6.87
C ASP A 50 -24.15 -19.93 -5.89
N VAL A 51 -22.99 -20.30 -5.37
CA VAL A 51 -22.24 -19.50 -4.39
C VAL A 51 -21.87 -18.11 -4.93
N SER A 52 -21.75 -17.92 -6.25
CA SER A 52 -21.46 -16.64 -6.86
C SER A 52 -22.53 -15.58 -6.53
N LYS A 53 -23.78 -15.99 -6.34
CA LYS A 53 -24.89 -15.12 -5.93
C LYS A 53 -24.69 -14.49 -4.55
N SER A 54 -23.74 -14.97 -3.73
CA SER A 54 -23.38 -14.32 -2.48
C SER A 54 -22.90 -12.87 -2.71
N TYR A 55 -22.30 -12.59 -3.84
CA TYR A 55 -21.89 -11.23 -4.23
C TYR A 55 -23.06 -10.33 -4.69
N GLU A 56 -24.21 -10.90 -5.03
CA GLU A 56 -25.40 -10.16 -5.43
C GLU A 56 -26.41 -10.00 -4.30
N LEU A 57 -26.54 -11.06 -3.48
CA LEU A 57 -27.57 -11.16 -2.44
C LEU A 57 -27.07 -10.79 -1.05
N THR A 58 -25.76 -10.57 -0.84
CA THR A 58 -25.20 -10.14 0.44
C THR A 58 -24.26 -8.95 0.27
N ARG A 59 -23.79 -8.38 1.38
CA ARG A 59 -22.82 -7.28 1.36
C ARG A 59 -21.38 -7.74 1.00
N ARG A 60 -21.15 -9.02 0.76
CA ARG A 60 -19.86 -9.59 0.37
C ARG A 60 -19.21 -8.83 -0.79
N TRP A 61 -19.97 -8.39 -1.79
CA TRP A 61 -19.47 -7.66 -2.97
C TRP A 61 -18.72 -6.36 -2.64
N ASN A 62 -18.98 -5.76 -1.49
CA ASN A 62 -18.42 -4.45 -1.10
C ASN A 62 -17.69 -4.48 0.25
N THR A 63 -17.42 -5.64 0.83
CA THR A 63 -16.83 -5.73 2.17
C THR A 63 -15.42 -6.28 2.10
N VAL A 64 -14.47 -5.58 2.74
CA VAL A 64 -13.05 -5.96 2.85
C VAL A 64 -12.71 -6.23 4.31
N ALA A 65 -11.97 -7.31 4.59
CA ALA A 65 -11.35 -7.52 5.89
C ALA A 65 -10.03 -6.74 5.98
N VAL A 66 -9.83 -5.95 7.03
CA VAL A 66 -8.54 -5.30 7.36
C VAL A 66 -7.90 -6.10 8.47
N VAL A 67 -6.86 -6.85 8.16
CA VAL A 67 -6.27 -7.86 9.05
C VAL A 67 -4.89 -7.44 9.52
N THR A 68 -4.66 -7.51 10.82
CA THR A 68 -3.35 -7.25 11.45
C THR A 68 -3.05 -8.22 12.58
N ASP A 69 -1.76 -8.42 12.87
CA ASP A 69 -1.29 -9.00 14.14
C ASP A 69 -0.69 -7.94 15.08
N GLY A 70 -0.64 -6.68 14.64
CA GLY A 70 -0.12 -5.55 15.39
C GLY A 70 1.40 -5.55 15.59
N SER A 71 2.14 -6.30 14.77
CA SER A 71 3.58 -6.50 14.93
C SER A 71 4.47 -5.43 14.27
N ALA A 72 3.89 -4.54 13.45
CA ALA A 72 4.62 -3.48 12.76
C ALA A 72 3.84 -2.19 12.63
N VAL A 73 3.15 -1.78 13.69
CA VAL A 73 2.32 -0.58 13.70
C VAL A 73 3.20 0.66 13.53
N LEU A 74 2.83 1.51 12.58
CA LEU A 74 3.60 2.66 12.11
C LEU A 74 4.16 3.52 13.26
N GLY A 75 5.49 3.60 13.34
CA GLY A 75 6.21 4.39 14.33
C GLY A 75 6.20 3.83 15.76
N LEU A 76 5.39 2.81 16.05
CA LEU A 76 5.26 2.19 17.38
C LEU A 76 5.87 0.79 17.45
N GLY A 77 6.01 0.09 16.31
CA GLY A 77 6.55 -1.26 16.24
C GLY A 77 5.55 -2.34 16.67
N ASP A 78 6.02 -3.35 17.38
CA ASP A 78 5.19 -4.46 17.88
C ASP A 78 4.46 -4.04 19.16
N ILE A 79 3.21 -3.65 19.01
CA ILE A 79 2.33 -3.23 20.14
C ILE A 79 1.18 -4.22 20.38
N GLY A 80 1.10 -5.27 19.56
CA GLY A 80 0.06 -6.29 19.65
C GLY A 80 -1.27 -5.92 18.98
N PRO A 81 -2.13 -6.91 18.77
CA PRO A 81 -3.33 -6.77 17.96
C PRO A 81 -4.37 -5.79 18.52
N GLU A 82 -4.63 -5.81 19.82
CA GLU A 82 -5.64 -4.93 20.43
C GLU A 82 -5.21 -3.48 20.42
N ALA A 83 -3.93 -3.20 20.65
CA ALA A 83 -3.39 -1.85 20.60
C ALA A 83 -3.32 -1.31 19.16
N GLY A 84 -3.27 -2.19 18.16
CA GLY A 84 -3.38 -1.85 16.73
C GLY A 84 -4.80 -1.50 16.26
N MET A 85 -5.85 -1.87 17.01
CA MET A 85 -7.24 -1.66 16.60
C MET A 85 -7.57 -0.21 16.19
N PRO A 86 -7.14 0.84 16.90
CA PRO A 86 -7.45 2.22 16.49
C PRO A 86 -6.89 2.56 15.09
N VAL A 87 -5.75 1.99 14.70
CA VAL A 87 -5.18 2.17 13.35
C VAL A 87 -6.03 1.43 12.31
N MET A 88 -6.43 0.19 12.62
CA MET A 88 -7.27 -0.63 11.73
C MET A 88 -8.65 -0.01 11.50
N GLU A 89 -9.28 0.53 12.54
CA GLU A 89 -10.51 1.32 12.39
C GLU A 89 -10.28 2.56 11.50
N GLY A 90 -9.16 3.24 11.69
CA GLY A 90 -8.76 4.36 10.83
C GLY A 90 -8.65 3.93 9.36
N LYS A 91 -7.99 2.79 9.09
CA LYS A 91 -7.92 2.22 7.74
C LYS A 91 -9.31 1.95 7.16
N CYS A 92 -10.22 1.39 7.94
CA CYS A 92 -11.60 1.13 7.53
C CYS A 92 -12.36 2.44 7.18
N VAL A 93 -12.15 3.50 7.96
CA VAL A 93 -12.71 4.84 7.66
C VAL A 93 -12.21 5.34 6.30
N LEU A 94 -10.90 5.18 6.02
CA LEU A 94 -10.32 5.59 4.74
C LEU A 94 -10.89 4.77 3.56
N PHE A 95 -11.06 3.45 3.72
CA PHE A 95 -11.73 2.61 2.73
C PHE A 95 -13.13 3.14 2.39
N LYS A 96 -13.90 3.51 3.40
CA LYS A 96 -15.26 4.04 3.21
C LYS A 96 -15.25 5.42 2.57
N ALA A 97 -14.45 6.33 3.10
CA ALA A 97 -14.43 7.73 2.67
C ALA A 97 -13.90 7.89 1.23
N PHE A 98 -12.83 7.20 0.88
CA PHE A 98 -12.12 7.36 -0.40
C PHE A 98 -12.43 6.27 -1.44
N GLY A 99 -12.97 5.11 -1.03
CA GLY A 99 -13.29 4.00 -1.93
C GLY A 99 -14.78 3.65 -2.00
N GLY A 100 -15.59 4.13 -1.05
CA GLY A 100 -16.97 3.67 -0.89
C GLY A 100 -17.06 2.19 -0.47
N VAL A 101 -15.96 1.61 -0.02
CA VAL A 101 -15.82 0.21 0.40
C VAL A 101 -16.11 0.10 1.90
N ASP A 102 -16.94 -0.87 2.28
CA ASP A 102 -17.14 -1.23 3.68
C ASP A 102 -15.97 -2.10 4.14
N ALA A 103 -15.35 -1.77 5.26
CA ALA A 103 -14.23 -2.52 5.77
C ALA A 103 -14.43 -2.88 7.24
N ILE A 104 -13.96 -4.07 7.63
CA ILE A 104 -14.11 -4.62 8.98
C ILE A 104 -12.71 -4.93 9.53
N PRO A 105 -12.32 -4.34 10.69
CA PRO A 105 -11.01 -4.61 11.29
C PRO A 105 -11.00 -5.97 12.00
N LEU A 106 -9.97 -6.76 11.76
CA LEU A 106 -9.74 -8.07 12.35
C LEU A 106 -8.32 -8.13 12.93
N CYS A 107 -8.21 -8.06 14.26
CA CYS A 107 -6.93 -8.13 14.97
C CYS A 107 -6.70 -9.54 15.47
N VAL A 108 -5.69 -10.23 14.93
CA VAL A 108 -5.42 -11.66 15.20
C VAL A 108 -4.39 -11.80 16.31
N ARG A 109 -4.72 -12.53 17.38
CA ARG A 109 -3.83 -12.79 18.54
C ARG A 109 -2.82 -13.91 18.25
N SER A 110 -2.13 -13.82 17.11
CA SER A 110 -1.04 -14.74 16.78
C SER A 110 -0.07 -14.05 15.85
N GLN A 111 1.21 -14.34 16.02
CA GLN A 111 2.28 -13.99 15.07
C GLN A 111 2.76 -15.22 14.28
N ASN A 112 2.11 -16.36 14.45
CA ASN A 112 2.39 -17.55 13.66
C ASN A 112 1.75 -17.40 12.28
N VAL A 113 2.54 -17.64 11.22
CA VAL A 113 2.10 -17.51 9.83
C VAL A 113 0.89 -18.40 9.53
N ASP A 114 0.94 -19.67 9.95
CA ASP A 114 -0.12 -20.63 9.64
C ASP A 114 -1.41 -20.34 10.39
N ASP A 115 -1.34 -19.82 11.63
CA ASP A 115 -2.53 -19.38 12.37
C ASP A 115 -3.23 -18.23 11.67
N ILE A 116 -2.47 -17.21 11.23
CA ILE A 116 -3.02 -16.06 10.51
C ILE A 116 -3.63 -16.51 9.18
N VAL A 117 -2.88 -17.30 8.40
CA VAL A 117 -3.34 -17.82 7.10
C VAL A 117 -4.59 -18.68 7.26
N ASN A 118 -4.64 -19.59 8.24
CA ASN A 118 -5.81 -20.42 8.48
C ASN A 118 -7.03 -19.58 8.91
N THR A 119 -6.84 -18.63 9.82
CA THR A 119 -7.91 -17.74 10.28
C THR A 119 -8.52 -16.95 9.13
N VAL A 120 -7.69 -16.29 8.32
CA VAL A 120 -8.16 -15.47 7.20
C VAL A 120 -8.82 -16.33 6.13
N ALA A 121 -8.24 -17.47 5.77
CA ALA A 121 -8.79 -18.36 4.76
C ALA A 121 -10.17 -18.93 5.15
N LEU A 122 -10.39 -19.24 6.43
CA LEU A 122 -11.70 -19.69 6.94
C LEU A 122 -12.76 -18.58 6.89
N LEU A 123 -12.37 -17.31 7.00
CA LEU A 123 -13.26 -16.16 6.98
C LEU A 123 -13.48 -15.60 5.56
N ALA A 124 -12.68 -15.98 4.58
CA ALA A 124 -12.65 -15.40 3.23
C ALA A 124 -14.01 -15.43 2.52
N GLY A 125 -14.85 -16.42 2.81
CA GLY A 125 -16.21 -16.51 2.26
C GLY A 125 -17.14 -15.36 2.65
N SER A 126 -16.81 -14.57 3.67
CA SER A 126 -17.62 -13.42 4.13
C SER A 126 -17.22 -12.11 3.46
N PHE A 127 -16.11 -12.07 2.72
CA PHE A 127 -15.50 -10.86 2.19
C PHE A 127 -15.34 -10.91 0.67
N GLY A 128 -15.30 -9.73 0.05
CA GLY A 128 -14.92 -9.55 -1.34
C GLY A 128 -13.42 -9.37 -1.55
N GLY A 129 -12.67 -9.09 -0.47
CA GLY A 129 -11.21 -8.95 -0.48
C GLY A 129 -10.64 -8.85 0.92
N VAL A 130 -9.31 -8.93 1.03
CA VAL A 130 -8.56 -8.82 2.29
C VAL A 130 -7.41 -7.83 2.13
N ASN A 131 -7.37 -6.85 3.01
CA ASN A 131 -6.23 -5.97 3.21
C ASN A 131 -5.44 -6.42 4.44
N LEU A 132 -4.20 -6.82 4.25
CA LEU A 132 -3.24 -7.06 5.32
C LEU A 132 -2.58 -5.72 5.69
N GLU A 133 -2.41 -5.47 6.99
CA GLU A 133 -1.93 -4.20 7.51
C GLU A 133 -1.01 -4.41 8.71
N ASP A 134 0.06 -3.63 8.82
CA ASP A 134 0.95 -3.58 9.98
C ASP A 134 1.50 -4.95 10.45
N ILE A 135 1.77 -5.86 9.50
CA ILE A 135 2.39 -7.17 9.75
C ILE A 135 3.87 -7.10 9.40
N SER A 136 4.72 -7.49 10.36
CA SER A 136 6.17 -7.34 10.22
C SER A 136 6.80 -8.25 9.16
N ALA A 137 7.78 -7.69 8.41
CA ALA A 137 8.63 -8.47 7.53
C ALA A 137 9.62 -9.36 8.35
N PRO A 138 9.98 -10.58 7.86
CA PRO A 138 9.63 -11.12 6.54
C PRO A 138 8.31 -11.90 6.49
N ARG A 139 7.59 -12.08 7.65
CA ARG A 139 6.38 -12.90 7.73
C ARG A 139 5.25 -12.39 6.81
N CYS A 140 5.12 -11.07 6.65
CA CYS A 140 4.09 -10.48 5.80
C CYS A 140 4.13 -10.99 4.37
N PHE A 141 5.31 -11.27 3.81
CA PHE A 141 5.46 -11.82 2.46
C PHE A 141 4.92 -13.25 2.37
N GLU A 142 5.29 -14.09 3.34
CA GLU A 142 4.85 -15.48 3.40
C GLU A 142 3.34 -15.60 3.62
N ILE A 143 2.79 -14.75 4.51
CA ILE A 143 1.34 -14.71 4.79
C ILE A 143 0.57 -14.34 3.52
N GLU A 144 0.98 -13.29 2.83
CA GLU A 144 0.33 -12.84 1.60
C GLU A 144 0.38 -13.94 0.52
N GLU A 145 1.55 -14.53 0.28
CA GLU A 145 1.73 -15.58 -0.72
C GLU A 145 0.84 -16.79 -0.44
N LYS A 146 0.85 -17.28 0.81
CA LYS A 146 0.02 -18.40 1.23
C LYS A 146 -1.48 -18.11 1.11
N LEU A 147 -1.91 -16.89 1.44
CA LEU A 147 -3.30 -16.47 1.32
C LEU A 147 -3.74 -16.37 -0.15
N LYS A 148 -2.93 -15.78 -1.02
CA LYS A 148 -3.19 -15.74 -2.47
C LYS A 148 -3.33 -17.14 -3.08
N ALA A 149 -2.57 -18.11 -2.59
CA ALA A 149 -2.68 -19.50 -3.05
C ALA A 149 -3.93 -20.24 -2.53
N ARG A 150 -4.55 -19.78 -1.43
CA ARG A 150 -5.67 -20.46 -0.76
C ARG A 150 -7.01 -19.78 -0.93
N CYS A 151 -7.03 -18.48 -1.20
CA CYS A 151 -8.25 -17.68 -1.31
C CYS A 151 -8.54 -17.37 -2.78
N ASP A 152 -9.81 -17.31 -3.13
CA ASP A 152 -10.30 -16.94 -4.45
C ASP A 152 -10.76 -15.48 -4.55
N ILE A 153 -10.37 -14.67 -3.58
CA ILE A 153 -10.62 -13.23 -3.48
C ILE A 153 -9.28 -12.49 -3.40
N PRO A 154 -9.21 -11.21 -3.81
CA PRO A 154 -7.97 -10.44 -3.77
C PRO A 154 -7.42 -10.30 -2.36
N ILE A 155 -6.13 -10.60 -2.22
CA ILE A 155 -5.32 -10.39 -1.02
C ILE A 155 -4.31 -9.31 -1.36
N PHE A 156 -4.21 -8.29 -0.50
CA PHE A 156 -3.35 -7.15 -0.72
C PHE A 156 -2.77 -6.68 0.61
N HIS A 157 -1.47 -6.41 0.63
CA HIS A 157 -0.81 -5.85 1.82
C HIS A 157 -0.46 -4.40 1.53
N ASP A 158 -1.12 -3.45 2.21
CA ASP A 158 -1.01 -2.04 1.87
C ASP A 158 0.39 -1.45 2.13
N ASP A 159 1.04 -1.81 3.24
CA ASP A 159 2.42 -1.36 3.53
C ASP A 159 3.43 -1.79 2.47
N GLN A 160 3.14 -2.87 1.76
CA GLN A 160 3.92 -3.33 0.63
C GLN A 160 3.50 -2.62 -0.65
N HIS A 161 2.28 -2.85 -1.07
CA HIS A 161 1.82 -2.57 -2.42
C HIS A 161 1.24 -1.16 -2.58
N GLY A 162 0.54 -0.62 -1.56
CA GLY A 162 0.05 0.75 -1.58
C GLY A 162 1.21 1.74 -1.67
N THR A 163 2.24 1.54 -0.84
CA THR A 163 3.46 2.34 -0.87
C THR A 163 4.21 2.19 -2.20
N ALA A 164 4.26 0.98 -2.78
CA ALA A 164 4.90 0.77 -4.08
C ALA A 164 4.17 1.49 -5.22
N VAL A 165 2.84 1.43 -5.25
CA VAL A 165 2.01 2.09 -6.28
C VAL A 165 2.18 3.60 -6.22
N ILE A 166 2.07 4.21 -5.04
CA ILE A 166 2.19 5.66 -4.91
C ILE A 166 3.62 6.15 -5.23
N THR A 167 4.64 5.37 -4.89
CA THR A 167 6.03 5.65 -5.23
C THR A 167 6.25 5.60 -6.74
N LEU A 168 5.74 4.58 -7.43
CA LEU A 168 5.81 4.48 -8.88
C LEU A 168 5.08 5.64 -9.56
N ALA A 169 3.89 6.02 -9.08
CA ALA A 169 3.13 7.14 -9.61
C ALA A 169 3.91 8.46 -9.52
N GLY A 170 4.42 8.79 -8.33
CA GLY A 170 5.22 9.99 -8.12
C GLY A 170 6.53 9.96 -8.92
N LEU A 171 7.22 8.82 -8.98
CA LEU A 171 8.47 8.68 -9.72
C LEU A 171 8.27 8.83 -11.23
N THR A 172 7.17 8.30 -11.78
CA THR A 172 6.82 8.47 -13.20
C THR A 172 6.74 9.95 -13.56
N ASN A 173 6.11 10.77 -12.76
CA ASN A 173 6.00 12.21 -13.00
C ASN A 173 7.28 12.98 -12.64
N ALA A 174 7.99 12.60 -11.58
CA ALA A 174 9.27 13.21 -11.24
C ALA A 174 10.30 13.04 -12.39
N LEU A 175 10.32 11.87 -13.04
CA LEU A 175 11.17 11.63 -14.21
C LEU A 175 10.81 12.52 -15.40
N LYS A 176 9.51 12.77 -15.66
CA LYS A 176 9.07 13.73 -16.69
C LYS A 176 9.58 15.14 -16.38
N VAL A 177 9.50 15.59 -15.10
CA VAL A 177 9.98 16.91 -14.67
C VAL A 177 11.48 17.08 -14.96
N VAL A 178 12.30 16.06 -14.70
CA VAL A 178 13.76 16.13 -14.91
C VAL A 178 14.20 15.60 -16.28
N ASN A 179 13.27 15.23 -17.16
CA ASN A 179 13.50 14.71 -18.50
C ASN A 179 14.48 13.50 -18.52
N LYS A 180 14.27 12.55 -17.60
CA LYS A 180 15.01 11.28 -17.54
C LYS A 180 14.09 10.10 -17.86
N ARG A 181 14.65 9.00 -18.39
CA ARG A 181 13.90 7.80 -18.75
C ARG A 181 14.08 6.69 -17.71
N PRO A 182 13.06 5.86 -17.44
CA PRO A 182 13.10 4.79 -16.44
C PRO A 182 14.27 3.81 -16.61
N GLU A 183 14.62 3.47 -17.84
CA GLU A 183 15.69 2.52 -18.18
C GLU A 183 17.11 3.08 -17.99
N GLU A 184 17.26 4.42 -17.85
CA GLU A 184 18.56 5.09 -17.77
C GLU A 184 18.94 5.49 -16.34
N VAL A 185 17.96 5.53 -15.42
CA VAL A 185 18.18 6.04 -14.08
C VAL A 185 18.72 4.97 -13.13
N ARG A 186 19.64 5.42 -12.28
CA ARG A 186 20.15 4.65 -11.17
C ARG A 186 19.41 4.98 -9.89
N ILE A 187 18.76 3.99 -9.30
CA ILE A 187 17.92 4.11 -8.11
C ILE A 187 18.61 3.49 -6.91
N VAL A 188 18.66 4.23 -5.80
CA VAL A 188 19.06 3.73 -4.49
C VAL A 188 17.86 3.72 -3.56
N ILE A 189 17.51 2.55 -3.03
CA ILE A 189 16.42 2.39 -2.05
C ILE A 189 17.03 2.11 -0.69
N ASN A 190 16.84 3.00 0.27
CA ASN A 190 17.31 2.82 1.64
C ASN A 190 16.19 2.25 2.52
N GLY A 191 16.39 1.02 2.95
CA GLY A 191 15.44 0.13 3.61
C GLY A 191 15.50 -1.25 2.99
N ALA A 192 15.14 -2.29 3.77
CA ALA A 192 15.04 -3.66 3.30
C ALA A 192 13.86 -4.40 3.96
N GLY A 193 12.85 -3.63 4.36
CA GLY A 193 11.57 -4.10 4.90
C GLY A 193 10.51 -4.30 3.81
N ALA A 194 9.26 -4.43 4.25
CA ALA A 194 8.11 -4.69 3.39
C ALA A 194 7.98 -3.69 2.23
N ALA A 195 7.98 -2.40 2.52
CA ALA A 195 7.86 -1.34 1.52
C ALA A 195 9.02 -1.36 0.51
N ALA A 196 10.28 -1.40 0.98
CA ALA A 196 11.45 -1.38 0.10
C ALA A 196 11.47 -2.53 -0.91
N VAL A 197 11.17 -3.74 -0.45
CA VAL A 197 11.11 -4.95 -1.31
C VAL A 197 10.00 -4.81 -2.35
N SER A 198 8.82 -4.34 -1.95
CA SER A 198 7.67 -4.22 -2.85
C SER A 198 7.82 -3.09 -3.84
N ILE A 199 8.37 -1.92 -3.43
CA ILE A 199 8.76 -0.85 -4.34
C ILE A 199 9.72 -1.40 -5.39
N THR A 200 10.75 -2.12 -4.96
CA THR A 200 11.75 -2.71 -5.87
C THR A 200 11.10 -3.64 -6.88
N LYS A 201 10.26 -4.58 -6.42
CA LYS A 201 9.58 -5.54 -7.30
C LYS A 201 8.69 -4.83 -8.32
N LEU A 202 7.91 -3.84 -7.89
CA LEU A 202 7.02 -3.10 -8.79
C LEU A 202 7.79 -2.23 -9.79
N LEU A 203 8.86 -1.57 -9.37
CA LEU A 203 9.72 -0.79 -10.28
C LEU A 203 10.38 -1.70 -11.33
N LEU A 204 10.87 -2.89 -10.96
CA LEU A 204 11.40 -3.86 -11.92
C LEU A 204 10.30 -4.30 -12.91
N SER A 205 9.08 -4.57 -12.46
CA SER A 205 7.93 -4.90 -13.32
C SER A 205 7.53 -3.74 -14.22
N ALA A 206 7.78 -2.50 -13.81
CA ALA A 206 7.54 -1.28 -14.58
C ALA A 206 8.70 -0.88 -15.52
N GLY A 207 9.76 -1.70 -15.62
CA GLY A 207 10.85 -1.53 -16.58
C GLY A 207 12.10 -0.83 -16.07
N PHE A 208 12.16 -0.44 -14.78
CA PHE A 208 13.40 0.08 -14.19
C PHE A 208 14.43 -1.04 -14.05
N GLN A 209 15.72 -0.74 -14.25
CA GLN A 209 16.75 -1.77 -14.35
C GLN A 209 17.86 -1.67 -13.30
N ASP A 210 18.37 -0.46 -13.01
CA ASP A 210 19.51 -0.27 -12.12
C ASP A 210 19.04 0.18 -10.73
N ILE A 211 18.68 -0.79 -9.89
CA ILE A 211 18.20 -0.58 -8.53
C ILE A 211 19.17 -1.22 -7.56
N THR A 212 19.58 -0.47 -6.53
CA THR A 212 20.39 -0.96 -5.41
C THR A 212 19.69 -0.69 -4.10
N LEU A 213 19.42 -1.73 -3.31
CA LEU A 213 18.89 -1.58 -1.95
C LEU A 213 20.03 -1.44 -0.95
N CYS A 214 19.79 -0.65 0.10
CA CYS A 214 20.69 -0.52 1.25
C CYS A 214 19.94 -0.85 2.54
N ASP A 215 20.61 -1.49 3.47
CA ASP A 215 20.18 -1.62 4.86
C ASP A 215 21.26 -1.02 5.80
N ARG A 216 21.10 -1.19 7.09
CA ARG A 216 22.06 -0.66 8.11
C ARG A 216 23.51 -1.15 7.93
N ARG A 217 23.75 -2.19 7.11
CA ARG A 217 25.07 -2.75 6.78
C ARG A 217 25.54 -2.34 5.39
N GLY A 218 24.85 -1.40 4.74
CA GLY A 218 25.17 -0.91 3.40
C GLY A 218 24.42 -1.63 2.29
N ALA A 219 25.01 -1.61 1.10
CA ALA A 219 24.41 -2.15 -0.11
C ALA A 219 24.11 -3.65 -0.02
N ILE A 220 22.95 -4.03 -0.56
CA ILE A 220 22.54 -5.43 -0.73
C ILE A 220 22.97 -5.88 -2.13
N TYR A 221 23.69 -6.99 -2.20
CA TYR A 221 24.16 -7.61 -3.44
C TYR A 221 24.23 -9.13 -3.30
N GLU A 222 24.19 -9.82 -4.40
CA GLU A 222 24.28 -11.27 -4.44
C GLU A 222 25.65 -11.77 -3.91
N GLY A 223 25.60 -12.60 -2.87
CA GLY A 223 26.79 -13.12 -2.18
C GLY A 223 27.25 -12.30 -0.98
N ARG A 224 26.50 -11.26 -0.56
CA ARG A 224 26.75 -10.57 0.73
C ARG A 224 26.52 -11.55 1.88
N ALA A 225 27.53 -11.72 2.75
CA ALA A 225 27.47 -12.70 3.84
C ALA A 225 26.61 -12.21 5.02
N ASP A 226 26.75 -10.92 5.39
CA ASP A 226 26.19 -10.40 6.63
C ASP A 226 24.78 -9.80 6.48
N GLY A 227 23.92 -10.12 7.47
CA GLY A 227 22.60 -9.47 7.62
C GLY A 227 21.61 -9.81 6.53
N MET A 228 21.79 -10.94 5.85
CA MET A 228 20.88 -11.46 4.84
C MET A 228 19.79 -12.32 5.47
N ASN A 229 18.66 -12.39 4.79
CA ASN A 229 17.57 -13.32 4.99
C ASN A 229 17.03 -13.71 3.62
N TRP A 230 16.11 -14.66 3.56
CA TRP A 230 15.60 -15.22 2.31
C TRP A 230 15.06 -14.17 1.32
N ILE A 231 14.35 -13.13 1.79
CA ILE A 231 13.80 -12.08 0.92
C ILE A 231 14.88 -11.14 0.40
N LYS A 232 15.89 -10.82 1.22
CA LYS A 232 17.04 -10.03 0.79
C LYS A 232 17.89 -10.79 -0.24
N GLU A 233 18.03 -12.11 -0.07
CA GLU A 233 18.71 -12.97 -1.06
C GLU A 233 17.93 -13.03 -2.37
N GLU A 234 16.59 -13.13 -2.32
CA GLU A 234 15.76 -13.07 -3.51
C GLU A 234 15.95 -11.75 -4.28
N ILE A 235 15.88 -10.63 -3.56
CA ILE A 235 16.01 -9.29 -4.16
C ILE A 235 17.44 -9.05 -4.69
N ALA A 236 18.48 -9.52 -3.97
CA ALA A 236 19.87 -9.38 -4.39
C ALA A 236 20.16 -10.05 -5.74
N ARG A 237 19.48 -11.16 -6.06
CA ARG A 237 19.57 -11.83 -7.37
C ARG A 237 18.96 -11.04 -8.51
N LYS A 238 18.02 -10.14 -8.22
CA LYS A 238 17.26 -9.37 -9.21
C LYS A 238 17.79 -7.94 -9.39
N THR A 239 18.58 -7.45 -8.42
CA THR A 239 19.02 -6.05 -8.33
C THR A 239 20.53 -5.95 -8.23
N ASN A 240 21.06 -4.72 -8.23
CA ASN A 240 22.49 -4.43 -8.05
C ASN A 240 23.42 -5.36 -8.86
N ARG A 241 23.13 -5.50 -10.15
CA ARG A 241 23.88 -6.41 -11.05
C ARG A 241 25.37 -6.09 -11.13
N SER A 242 25.74 -4.83 -10.91
CA SER A 242 27.15 -4.38 -10.85
C SER A 242 27.84 -4.68 -9.52
N LYS A 243 27.11 -5.30 -8.56
CA LYS A 243 27.60 -5.66 -7.22
C LYS A 243 28.24 -4.47 -6.47
N ARG A 244 27.64 -3.29 -6.60
CA ARG A 244 28.08 -2.13 -5.81
C ARG A 244 28.02 -2.48 -4.33
N SER A 245 29.06 -2.10 -3.61
CA SER A 245 29.23 -2.34 -2.18
C SER A 245 29.51 -1.00 -1.47
N GLY A 246 29.53 -1.02 -0.14
CA GLY A 246 29.77 0.17 0.68
C GLY A 246 28.51 0.61 1.44
N MET A 247 28.64 1.68 2.20
CA MET A 247 27.56 2.28 2.98
C MET A 247 26.66 3.12 2.07
N LEU A 248 25.54 3.63 2.62
CA LEU A 248 24.58 4.43 1.88
C LEU A 248 25.23 5.60 1.13
N ALA A 249 26.16 6.31 1.76
CA ALA A 249 26.84 7.45 1.14
C ALA A 249 27.64 7.04 -0.11
N ASP A 250 28.31 5.89 -0.07
CA ASP A 250 29.12 5.39 -1.18
C ASP A 250 28.24 5.03 -2.39
N VAL A 251 27.09 4.40 -2.11
CA VAL A 251 26.18 3.93 -3.15
C VAL A 251 25.36 5.06 -3.75
N LEU A 252 25.06 6.08 -2.94
CA LEU A 252 24.27 7.25 -3.34
C LEU A 252 25.02 8.16 -4.31
N ALA A 253 26.36 8.17 -4.24
CA ALA A 253 27.20 8.96 -5.13
C ALA A 253 26.90 8.65 -6.61
N GLY A 254 26.47 9.68 -7.39
CA GLY A 254 26.04 9.60 -8.78
C GLY A 254 24.72 8.86 -9.03
N ALA A 255 23.91 8.54 -8.02
CA ALA A 255 22.55 8.02 -8.20
C ALA A 255 21.61 9.13 -8.69
N ASP A 256 20.66 8.77 -9.57
CA ASP A 256 19.63 9.70 -10.06
C ASP A 256 18.46 9.82 -9.09
N VAL A 257 18.12 8.74 -8.42
CA VAL A 257 16.94 8.63 -7.55
C VAL A 257 17.33 8.03 -6.21
N PHE A 258 16.87 8.66 -5.14
CA PHE A 258 16.87 8.11 -3.80
C PHE A 258 15.43 7.86 -3.34
N ILE A 259 15.16 6.68 -2.79
CA ILE A 259 13.89 6.33 -2.15
C ILE A 259 14.19 5.84 -0.73
N GLY A 260 13.79 6.63 0.27
CA GLY A 260 13.94 6.31 1.68
C GLY A 260 12.66 5.74 2.26
N VAL A 261 12.74 4.55 2.84
CA VAL A 261 11.68 3.88 3.61
C VAL A 261 12.30 3.20 4.83
N SER A 262 13.07 3.98 5.61
CA SER A 262 13.95 3.44 6.64
C SER A 262 13.86 4.22 7.96
N ALA A 263 14.82 5.07 8.23
CA ALA A 263 14.96 5.77 9.50
C ALA A 263 15.23 7.28 9.29
N PRO A 264 14.81 8.12 10.24
CA PRO A 264 14.99 9.56 10.12
C PRO A 264 16.47 9.99 10.06
N GLY A 265 16.74 11.04 9.27
CA GLY A 265 18.02 11.76 9.29
C GLY A 265 19.23 10.96 8.76
N VAL A 266 19.03 9.90 8.00
CA VAL A 266 20.13 9.06 7.48
C VAL A 266 20.78 9.61 6.21
N VAL A 267 20.19 10.63 5.59
CA VAL A 267 20.73 11.30 4.41
C VAL A 267 21.09 12.74 4.78
N THR A 268 22.28 13.19 4.36
CA THR A 268 22.75 14.55 4.58
C THR A 268 22.77 15.36 3.29
N THR A 269 22.76 16.69 3.41
CA THR A 269 22.90 17.60 2.26
C THR A 269 24.17 17.30 1.44
N ASP A 270 25.30 16.94 2.10
CA ASP A 270 26.53 16.58 1.39
C ASP A 270 26.39 15.29 0.60
N MET A 271 25.67 14.29 1.10
CA MET A 271 25.35 13.08 0.33
C MET A 271 24.53 13.42 -0.92
N VAL A 272 23.54 14.30 -0.80
CA VAL A 272 22.73 14.75 -1.95
C VAL A 272 23.61 15.44 -3.00
N ARG A 273 24.58 16.25 -2.60
CA ARG A 273 25.53 16.89 -3.55
C ARG A 273 26.35 15.89 -4.35
N THR A 274 26.53 14.68 -3.88
CA THR A 274 27.24 13.62 -4.64
C THR A 274 26.38 12.88 -5.64
N MET A 275 25.06 13.06 -5.60
CA MET A 275 24.13 12.45 -6.56
C MET A 275 24.30 12.99 -7.98
N ALA A 276 23.66 12.36 -8.93
CA ALA A 276 23.61 12.84 -10.29
C ALA A 276 22.87 14.18 -10.37
N ARG A 277 23.15 14.92 -11.45
CA ARG A 277 22.43 16.17 -11.74
C ARG A 277 20.93 15.90 -11.82
N ASP A 278 20.14 16.87 -11.36
CA ASP A 278 18.68 16.81 -11.34
C ASP A 278 18.17 15.57 -10.59
N ALA A 279 18.73 15.34 -9.40
CA ALA A 279 18.38 14.21 -8.55
C ALA A 279 16.94 14.29 -8.00
N ILE A 280 16.33 13.12 -7.86
CA ILE A 280 14.98 12.93 -7.30
C ILE A 280 15.11 12.25 -5.93
N LEU A 281 14.50 12.82 -4.89
CA LEU A 281 14.54 12.27 -3.54
C LEU A 281 13.13 12.05 -2.99
N PHE A 282 12.82 10.80 -2.65
CA PHE A 282 11.61 10.41 -1.92
C PHE A 282 12.01 9.98 -0.52
N ALA A 283 11.84 10.87 0.46
CA ALA A 283 12.19 10.62 1.87
C ALA A 283 10.92 10.30 2.67
N CYS A 284 10.51 9.03 2.67
CA CYS A 284 9.19 8.58 3.10
C CYS A 284 9.12 8.10 4.55
N ALA A 285 10.22 8.13 5.32
CA ALA A 285 10.18 7.76 6.74
C ALA A 285 9.24 8.68 7.53
N ASN A 286 8.45 8.10 8.43
CA ASN A 286 7.48 8.80 9.26
C ASN A 286 7.76 8.57 10.77
N PRO A 287 7.57 9.58 11.63
CA PRO A 287 7.07 10.93 11.35
C PRO A 287 8.16 11.90 10.84
N THR A 288 9.43 11.53 10.91
CA THR A 288 10.58 12.35 10.49
C THR A 288 11.22 11.69 9.26
N PRO A 289 11.41 12.45 8.15
CA PRO A 289 11.98 11.89 6.92
C PRO A 289 13.48 11.60 7.03
N GLU A 290 14.02 10.85 6.09
CA GLU A 290 15.46 10.58 5.95
C GLU A 290 16.28 11.85 5.76
N ILE A 291 15.71 12.85 5.11
CA ILE A 291 16.21 14.22 4.95
C ILE A 291 15.01 15.15 4.77
N PHE A 292 15.07 16.36 5.33
CA PHE A 292 14.03 17.35 5.09
C PHE A 292 14.12 17.97 3.69
N PRO A 293 12.99 18.36 3.06
CA PRO A 293 12.97 18.90 1.71
C PRO A 293 13.91 20.10 1.49
N ASP A 294 14.00 21.01 2.45
CA ASP A 294 14.86 22.19 2.33
C ASP A 294 16.35 21.80 2.27
N ASP A 295 16.77 20.83 3.10
CA ASP A 295 18.14 20.30 3.11
C ASP A 295 18.45 19.52 1.83
N ALA A 296 17.49 18.77 1.31
CA ALA A 296 17.62 18.04 0.05
C ALA A 296 17.76 18.99 -1.13
N LYS A 297 16.92 20.05 -1.20
CA LYS A 297 17.01 21.12 -2.21
C LYS A 297 18.33 21.89 -2.10
N ALA A 298 18.82 22.18 -0.88
CA ALA A 298 20.15 22.80 -0.65
C ALA A 298 21.30 21.90 -1.12
N GLY A 299 21.10 20.58 -1.18
CA GLY A 299 22.02 19.60 -1.76
C GLY A 299 21.97 19.52 -3.28
N GLY A 300 20.98 20.14 -3.93
CA GLY A 300 20.82 20.13 -5.40
C GLY A 300 19.75 19.17 -5.90
N ALA A 301 18.86 18.66 -5.06
CA ALA A 301 17.73 17.86 -5.49
C ALA A 301 16.76 18.72 -6.32
N ALA A 302 16.36 18.21 -7.49
CA ALA A 302 15.41 18.85 -8.39
C ALA A 302 13.96 18.60 -7.99
N VAL A 303 13.66 17.38 -7.53
CA VAL A 303 12.32 16.97 -7.07
C VAL A 303 12.45 16.30 -5.71
N VAL A 304 11.64 16.73 -4.75
CA VAL A 304 11.60 16.13 -3.40
C VAL A 304 10.17 15.77 -3.04
N ALA A 305 9.99 14.57 -2.50
CA ALA A 305 8.73 14.08 -1.95
C ALA A 305 8.95 13.48 -0.56
N THR A 306 7.92 13.53 0.28
CA THR A 306 7.96 12.97 1.65
C THR A 306 6.65 12.27 1.99
N GLY A 307 6.62 11.50 3.09
CA GLY A 307 5.38 10.97 3.66
C GLY A 307 4.54 12.01 4.41
N ARG A 308 5.06 13.23 4.62
CA ARG A 308 4.44 14.28 5.43
C ARG A 308 3.45 15.12 4.63
N SER A 309 2.33 15.47 5.26
CA SER A 309 1.27 16.30 4.66
C SER A 309 1.55 17.81 4.69
N ASP A 310 2.57 18.25 5.42
CA ASP A 310 2.96 19.65 5.53
C ASP A 310 4.02 20.09 4.49
N TYR A 311 4.39 19.18 3.58
CA TYR A 311 5.27 19.46 2.44
C TYR A 311 4.60 19.11 1.11
N PRO A 312 5.06 19.70 -0.01
CA PRO A 312 4.65 19.30 -1.34
C PRO A 312 4.94 17.81 -1.63
N ASN A 313 4.23 17.23 -2.61
CA ASN A 313 4.47 15.87 -3.07
C ASN A 313 4.33 14.81 -1.97
N GLN A 314 3.24 14.83 -1.22
CA GLN A 314 3.01 13.82 -0.20
C GLN A 314 2.85 12.43 -0.80
N ILE A 315 3.77 11.52 -0.48
CA ILE A 315 3.66 10.09 -0.79
C ILE A 315 2.81 9.44 0.30
N ASN A 316 1.54 9.21 -0.04
CA ASN A 316 0.55 8.67 0.90
C ASN A 316 -0.30 7.60 0.21
N ASN A 317 -0.25 6.37 0.72
CA ASN A 317 -0.96 5.22 0.17
C ASN A 317 -2.50 5.35 0.17
N VAL A 318 -3.05 6.33 0.91
CA VAL A 318 -4.50 6.67 0.85
C VAL A 318 -4.97 7.01 -0.57
N LEU A 319 -4.08 7.48 -1.43
CA LEU A 319 -4.39 7.72 -2.85
C LEU A 319 -4.53 6.42 -3.67
N ALA A 320 -3.96 5.32 -3.20
CA ALA A 320 -3.87 4.06 -3.95
C ALA A 320 -4.90 3.03 -3.51
N PHE A 321 -4.80 2.52 -2.25
CA PHE A 321 -5.51 1.31 -1.84
C PHE A 321 -7.05 1.40 -1.94
N PRO A 322 -7.73 2.54 -1.64
CA PRO A 322 -9.18 2.56 -1.71
C PRO A 322 -9.70 2.40 -3.14
N GLY A 323 -9.05 3.07 -4.10
CA GLY A 323 -9.36 2.95 -5.52
C GLY A 323 -8.99 1.59 -6.09
N ILE A 324 -7.87 1.00 -5.67
CA ILE A 324 -7.44 -0.34 -6.07
C ILE A 324 -8.49 -1.38 -5.66
N PHE A 325 -8.92 -1.37 -4.40
CA PHE A 325 -9.95 -2.29 -3.94
C PHE A 325 -11.30 -2.02 -4.60
N ARG A 326 -11.67 -0.75 -4.84
CA ARG A 326 -12.89 -0.43 -5.57
C ARG A 326 -12.89 -1.06 -6.95
N GLY A 327 -11.81 -0.89 -7.72
CA GLY A 327 -11.69 -1.47 -9.05
C GLY A 327 -11.63 -3.01 -9.04
N ALA A 328 -10.92 -3.60 -8.08
CA ALA A 328 -10.88 -5.05 -7.92
C ALA A 328 -12.25 -5.65 -7.56
N LEU A 329 -13.01 -5.00 -6.67
CA LEU A 329 -14.37 -5.42 -6.32
C LEU A 329 -15.34 -5.24 -7.48
N ASP A 330 -15.25 -4.15 -8.24
CA ASP A 330 -16.10 -3.87 -9.40
C ASP A 330 -15.90 -4.90 -10.53
N ALA A 331 -14.68 -5.38 -10.70
CA ALA A 331 -14.35 -6.45 -11.65
C ALA A 331 -14.56 -7.86 -11.04
N ARG A 332 -14.93 -7.96 -9.77
CA ARG A 332 -14.94 -9.22 -9.01
C ARG A 332 -13.65 -10.00 -9.22
N ALA A 333 -12.51 -9.29 -9.12
CA ALA A 333 -11.20 -9.86 -9.39
C ALA A 333 -10.84 -10.96 -8.39
N SER A 334 -10.10 -11.98 -8.86
CA SER A 334 -9.57 -13.05 -8.00
C SER A 334 -8.23 -12.70 -7.36
N ASP A 335 -7.53 -11.70 -7.90
CA ASP A 335 -6.23 -11.20 -7.41
C ASP A 335 -6.10 -9.70 -7.70
N ILE A 336 -5.17 -9.06 -7.02
CA ILE A 336 -4.61 -7.75 -7.37
C ILE A 336 -3.17 -7.98 -7.80
N ASN A 337 -2.96 -8.11 -9.12
CA ASN A 337 -1.67 -8.42 -9.72
C ASN A 337 -0.84 -7.17 -10.07
N ASP A 338 0.38 -7.35 -10.58
CA ASP A 338 1.28 -6.24 -10.93
C ASP A 338 0.73 -5.34 -12.04
N ALA A 339 0.01 -5.91 -13.03
CA ALA A 339 -0.62 -5.12 -14.09
C ALA A 339 -1.64 -4.12 -13.51
N MET A 340 -2.47 -4.56 -12.55
CA MET A 340 -3.44 -3.72 -11.87
C MET A 340 -2.76 -2.63 -11.01
N LYS A 341 -1.66 -2.96 -10.34
CA LYS A 341 -0.88 -2.01 -9.54
C LYS A 341 -0.20 -0.94 -10.41
N ILE A 342 0.37 -1.35 -11.54
CA ILE A 342 0.98 -0.43 -12.52
C ILE A 342 -0.09 0.48 -13.14
N ALA A 343 -1.25 -0.07 -13.50
CA ALA A 343 -2.37 0.72 -14.02
C ALA A 343 -2.86 1.76 -13.00
N ALA A 344 -2.95 1.40 -11.72
CA ALA A 344 -3.26 2.34 -10.64
C ALA A 344 -2.23 3.48 -10.53
N ALA A 345 -0.94 3.15 -10.61
CA ALA A 345 0.13 4.14 -10.55
C ALA A 345 0.09 5.11 -11.74
N HIS A 346 -0.14 4.62 -12.94
CA HIS A 346 -0.28 5.46 -14.14
C HIS A 346 -1.53 6.35 -14.05
N ALA A 347 -2.68 5.81 -13.62
CA ALA A 347 -3.90 6.60 -13.44
C ALA A 347 -3.69 7.75 -12.44
N LEU A 348 -2.98 7.51 -11.34
CA LEU A 348 -2.61 8.56 -10.38
C LEU A 348 -1.67 9.61 -11.00
N ALA A 349 -0.64 9.16 -11.73
CA ALA A 349 0.30 10.07 -12.38
C ALA A 349 -0.38 10.97 -13.42
N ASP A 350 -1.28 10.41 -14.22
CA ASP A 350 -1.97 11.13 -15.30
C ASP A 350 -2.96 12.19 -14.78
N LEU A 351 -3.48 12.04 -13.54
CA LEU A 351 -4.35 13.04 -12.93
C LEU A 351 -3.68 14.41 -12.68
N VAL A 352 -2.37 14.44 -12.59
CA VAL A 352 -1.60 15.68 -12.44
C VAL A 352 -1.70 16.55 -13.69
N GLY A 353 -1.71 15.95 -14.89
CA GLY A 353 -1.92 16.64 -16.15
C GLY A 353 -0.93 17.77 -16.41
N ASP A 354 -1.46 18.90 -16.88
CA ASP A 354 -0.67 20.09 -17.25
C ASP A 354 -0.09 20.86 -16.04
N ASP A 355 -0.55 20.57 -14.81
CA ASP A 355 -0.04 21.20 -13.58
C ASP A 355 1.29 20.58 -13.10
N LEU A 356 1.85 19.64 -13.88
CA LEU A 356 3.07 18.93 -13.54
C LEU A 356 4.25 19.88 -13.29
N SER A 357 4.83 19.81 -12.09
CA SER A 357 5.98 20.61 -11.67
C SER A 357 6.81 19.88 -10.63
N ALA A 358 7.97 20.41 -10.24
CA ALA A 358 8.82 19.85 -9.20
C ALA A 358 8.12 19.75 -7.83
N ASP A 359 7.15 20.61 -7.56
CA ASP A 359 6.38 20.65 -6.33
C ASP A 359 4.95 20.07 -6.47
N TYR A 360 4.61 19.51 -7.63
CA TYR A 360 3.32 18.84 -7.88
C TYR A 360 3.47 17.66 -8.85
N ILE A 361 3.94 16.52 -8.33
CA ILE A 361 4.14 15.25 -9.08
C ILE A 361 3.05 14.21 -8.80
N ILE A 362 2.21 14.44 -7.81
CA ILE A 362 1.17 13.52 -7.35
C ILE A 362 -0.08 14.31 -6.96
N PRO A 363 -1.31 13.85 -7.23
CA PRO A 363 -2.52 14.56 -6.83
C PRO A 363 -2.62 14.69 -5.30
N ALA A 364 -3.35 15.71 -4.85
CA ALA A 364 -3.63 15.89 -3.42
C ALA A 364 -4.50 14.75 -2.89
N ALA A 365 -4.34 14.41 -1.59
CA ALA A 365 -5.05 13.30 -0.96
C ALA A 365 -6.59 13.39 -1.03
N PHE A 366 -7.14 14.60 -1.13
CA PHE A 366 -8.58 14.86 -1.22
C PHE A 366 -9.06 15.20 -2.65
N ASP A 367 -8.26 14.92 -3.68
CA ASP A 367 -8.71 15.11 -5.06
C ASP A 367 -9.86 14.12 -5.37
N PRO A 368 -11.07 14.62 -5.68
CA PRO A 368 -12.24 13.77 -5.86
C PRO A 368 -12.14 12.86 -7.11
N ARG A 369 -11.24 13.16 -8.04
CA ARG A 369 -11.03 12.38 -9.26
C ARG A 369 -10.30 11.06 -9.02
N VAL A 370 -9.51 10.98 -7.93
CA VAL A 370 -8.60 9.85 -7.64
C VAL A 370 -9.33 8.53 -7.59
N LYS A 371 -10.43 8.45 -6.84
CA LYS A 371 -11.18 7.19 -6.66
C LYS A 371 -11.58 6.58 -8.00
N ASP A 372 -12.25 7.35 -8.83
CA ASP A 372 -12.85 6.85 -10.06
C ASP A 372 -11.78 6.54 -11.13
N ALA A 373 -10.72 7.37 -11.21
CA ALA A 373 -9.60 7.13 -12.11
C ALA A 373 -8.86 5.83 -11.77
N VAL A 374 -8.49 5.65 -10.50
CA VAL A 374 -7.78 4.44 -10.05
C VAL A 374 -8.67 3.20 -10.20
N ALA A 375 -9.93 3.27 -9.76
CA ALA A 375 -10.85 2.14 -9.82
C ALA A 375 -11.09 1.69 -11.26
N SER A 376 -11.31 2.62 -12.20
CA SER A 376 -11.53 2.30 -13.61
C SER A 376 -10.31 1.65 -14.24
N ALA A 377 -9.10 2.18 -13.99
CA ALA A 377 -7.85 1.63 -14.51
C ALA A 377 -7.57 0.23 -13.96
N VAL A 378 -7.80 0.03 -12.67
CA VAL A 378 -7.61 -1.28 -12.00
C VAL A 378 -8.61 -2.31 -12.51
N ALA A 379 -9.89 -1.95 -12.65
CA ALA A 379 -10.91 -2.86 -13.19
C ALA A 379 -10.62 -3.26 -14.64
N GLN A 380 -10.17 -2.31 -15.46
CA GLN A 380 -9.75 -2.62 -16.83
C GLN A 380 -8.54 -3.54 -16.86
N ALA A 381 -7.50 -3.26 -16.08
CA ALA A 381 -6.32 -4.12 -15.98
C ALA A 381 -6.64 -5.52 -15.44
N ALA A 382 -7.63 -5.65 -14.54
CA ALA A 382 -8.11 -6.95 -14.08
C ALA A 382 -8.73 -7.77 -15.23
N ARG A 383 -9.51 -7.13 -16.11
CA ARG A 383 -10.07 -7.78 -17.31
C ARG A 383 -8.98 -8.17 -18.29
N ASP A 384 -8.07 -7.27 -18.60
CA ASP A 384 -6.98 -7.48 -19.57
C ASP A 384 -6.01 -8.59 -19.13
N SER A 385 -5.78 -8.70 -17.83
CA SER A 385 -4.92 -9.75 -17.24
C SER A 385 -5.65 -11.06 -16.90
N GLY A 386 -6.96 -11.15 -17.18
CA GLY A 386 -7.75 -12.38 -17.03
C GLY A 386 -8.09 -12.77 -15.59
N VAL A 387 -7.97 -11.84 -14.62
CA VAL A 387 -8.32 -12.09 -13.22
C VAL A 387 -9.72 -11.59 -12.85
N ALA A 388 -10.37 -10.83 -13.72
CA ALA A 388 -11.75 -10.39 -13.56
C ALA A 388 -12.73 -11.54 -13.77
N ARG A 389 -13.87 -11.49 -13.08
CA ARG A 389 -14.98 -12.46 -13.20
C ARG A 389 -16.26 -11.83 -13.78
N ILE A 390 -16.27 -10.51 -13.92
CA ILE A 390 -17.36 -9.76 -14.56
C ILE A 390 -16.82 -8.56 -15.33
#